data_37bf15a76aae3d6cc569fb5c2fbbd977
#
_entry.id   37bf15a76aae3d6cc569fb5c2fbbd977
#
_cell.length_a   1.000
_cell.length_b   1.000
_cell.length_c   1.000
_cell.angle_alpha   90.00
_cell.angle_beta   90.00
_cell.angle_gamma   90.00
#
_symmetry.space_group_name_H-M   'P 1'
#
loop_
_entity.id
_entity.type
_entity.pdbx_description
1 polymer ?
#
loop_
_entity_poly.entity_id
_entity_poly.type
_entity_poly.pdbx_seq_one_letter_code
_entity_poly.pdbx_strand_id
1 'polypeptide(L)'
;EVSSVSIDAYHSSVITHKNCKISKLKKNGADLTFDYLAYALPYPLDSISRSGWGNKRSQRDAMQLVPFMEEFNQERFQVTNLEKGMYRLTIDNQFIDNLSSEKLANGVNLADYPNTPQYQQAAKIMYLNEERFEVEKRFREYLWTEYSFLKKEGLLFADDQKAIDKLKEYLPKDGFLRMSYDWYIKAMNPEIREVWSNYMKSLVETIYKINKPVTHKVRLVRVE
;
A
#
# COMPACT_ATOMS: atom_id res chain seq x y z
N GLU A 1 -10.06 10.50 5.82
CA GLU A 1 -8.98 11.17 6.56
C GLU A 1 -8.20 10.11 7.34
N VAL A 2 -6.90 10.03 7.11
CA VAL A 2 -5.99 9.10 7.82
C VAL A 2 -5.83 9.58 9.26
N SER A 3 -5.36 10.82 9.43
CA SER A 3 -5.22 11.49 10.70
C SER A 3 -5.07 13.00 10.50
N SER A 4 -5.25 13.75 11.58
CA SER A 4 -4.87 15.17 11.60
C SER A 4 -4.33 15.58 12.97
N VAL A 5 -3.36 16.48 12.96
CA VAL A 5 -2.79 17.09 14.16
C VAL A 5 -2.47 18.55 13.91
N SER A 6 -2.79 19.41 14.89
CA SER A 6 -2.39 20.81 14.93
C SER A 6 -1.68 21.07 16.26
N ILE A 7 -0.49 21.66 16.20
CA ILE A 7 0.39 21.95 17.34
C ILE A 7 0.67 23.45 17.39
N ASP A 8 0.57 24.05 18.57
CA ASP A 8 1.06 25.37 18.87
C ASP A 8 2.53 25.28 19.34
N ALA A 9 3.45 25.71 18.52
CA ALA A 9 4.86 25.65 18.85
C ALA A 9 5.27 26.66 19.92
N TYR A 10 4.57 27.79 20.05
CA TYR A 10 4.87 28.79 21.08
C TYR A 10 4.54 28.24 22.49
N HIS A 11 3.36 27.70 22.66
CA HIS A 11 2.91 27.12 23.94
C HIS A 11 3.33 25.66 24.15
N SER A 12 3.96 25.03 23.15
CA SER A 12 4.31 23.61 23.16
C SER A 12 3.12 22.70 23.50
N SER A 13 1.98 22.96 22.88
CA SER A 13 0.71 22.28 23.17
C SER A 13 0.06 21.76 21.89
N VAL A 14 -0.67 20.65 22.03
CA VAL A 14 -1.52 20.12 20.95
C VAL A 14 -2.83 20.90 20.95
N ILE A 15 -3.16 21.56 19.85
CA ILE A 15 -4.41 22.31 19.67
C ILE A 15 -5.55 21.33 19.39
N THR A 16 -5.38 20.49 18.38
CA THR A 16 -6.34 19.46 17.99
C THR A 16 -5.63 18.23 17.48
N HIS A 17 -6.26 17.07 17.63
CA HIS A 17 -5.83 15.84 16.97
C HIS A 17 -7.03 14.94 16.68
N LYS A 18 -6.96 14.18 15.59
CA LYS A 18 -7.97 13.20 15.19
C LYS A 18 -7.29 11.98 14.59
N ASN A 19 -7.75 10.79 14.94
CA ASN A 19 -7.20 9.52 14.49
C ASN A 19 -5.69 9.35 14.74
N CYS A 20 -5.15 10.04 15.73
CA CYS A 20 -3.75 9.91 16.13
C CYS A 20 -3.57 10.23 17.63
N LYS A 21 -2.38 9.87 18.13
CA LYS A 21 -1.93 10.23 19.47
C LYS A 21 -0.60 10.96 19.37
N ILE A 22 -0.49 12.09 20.10
CA ILE A 22 0.75 12.83 20.27
C ILE A 22 1.20 12.67 21.72
N SER A 23 2.49 12.42 21.91
CA SER A 23 3.08 12.34 23.24
C SER A 23 4.52 12.85 23.24
N LYS A 24 5.04 13.13 24.42
CA LYS A 24 6.41 13.64 24.64
C LYS A 24 6.73 14.91 23.82
N LEU A 25 5.73 15.77 23.62
CA LEU A 25 5.94 17.04 22.94
C LEU A 25 6.91 17.91 23.75
N LYS A 26 8.00 18.33 23.12
CA LYS A 26 9.04 19.17 23.73
C LYS A 26 9.52 20.21 22.72
N LYS A 27 9.74 21.41 23.22
CA LYS A 27 10.40 22.51 22.52
C LYS A 27 11.79 22.73 23.11
N ASN A 28 12.77 22.93 22.27
CA ASN A 28 14.12 23.33 22.66
C ASN A 28 14.61 24.44 21.73
N GLY A 29 14.57 25.69 22.21
CA GLY A 29 14.74 26.86 21.34
C GLY A 29 13.68 26.92 20.26
N ALA A 30 14.07 26.93 19.00
CA ALA A 30 13.19 26.89 17.85
C ALA A 30 12.79 25.46 17.41
N ASP A 31 13.44 24.43 17.96
CA ASP A 31 13.22 23.03 17.60
C ASP A 31 12.02 22.43 18.34
N LEU A 32 11.31 21.56 17.64
CA LEU A 32 10.16 20.83 18.18
C LEU A 32 10.35 19.32 17.98
N THR A 33 10.08 18.53 19.04
CA THR A 33 10.13 17.07 18.98
C THR A 33 8.93 16.45 19.67
N PHE A 34 8.41 15.35 19.14
CA PHE A 34 7.31 14.60 19.75
C PHE A 34 7.24 13.17 19.21
N ASP A 35 6.53 12.32 19.92
CA ASP A 35 6.13 11.01 19.43
C ASP A 35 4.73 11.12 18.79
N TYR A 36 4.58 10.54 17.61
CA TYR A 36 3.37 10.55 16.79
C TYR A 36 2.93 9.12 16.45
N LEU A 37 1.68 8.79 16.76
CA LEU A 37 1.05 7.52 16.39
C LEU A 37 -0.24 7.83 15.63
N ALA A 38 -0.26 7.67 14.33
CA ALA A 38 -1.51 7.61 13.56
C ALA A 38 -2.20 6.25 13.81
N TYR A 39 -3.55 6.21 13.82
CA TYR A 39 -4.29 4.95 14.00
C TYR A 39 -4.61 4.25 12.68
N ALA A 40 -4.27 4.87 11.55
CA ALA A 40 -4.36 4.30 10.22
C ALA A 40 -3.09 4.65 9.43
N LEU A 41 -2.77 3.83 8.45
CA LEU A 41 -1.70 4.11 7.48
C LEU A 41 -2.27 4.89 6.29
N PRO A 42 -1.48 5.77 5.64
CA PRO A 42 -1.88 6.40 4.40
C PRO A 42 -2.02 5.36 3.29
N TYR A 43 -2.87 5.63 2.29
CA TYR A 43 -2.96 4.78 1.11
C TYR A 43 -1.76 5.05 0.18
N PRO A 44 -0.91 4.07 -0.09
CA PRO A 44 0.23 4.25 -0.97
C PRO A 44 -0.22 4.25 -2.43
N LEU A 45 0.13 5.29 -3.18
CA LEU A 45 -0.16 5.36 -4.60
C LEU A 45 0.91 4.61 -5.40
N ASP A 46 0.48 3.60 -6.16
CA ASP A 46 1.38 2.91 -7.07
C ASP A 46 1.74 3.79 -8.27
N SER A 47 3.03 3.94 -8.53
CA SER A 47 3.57 4.64 -9.71
C SER A 47 3.77 3.71 -10.90
N ILE A 48 3.57 2.39 -10.72
CA ILE A 48 3.72 1.38 -11.75
C ILE A 48 2.33 1.02 -12.28
N SER A 49 2.19 1.00 -13.61
CA SER A 49 0.96 0.49 -14.22
C SER A 49 0.86 -1.03 -14.03
N ARG A 50 -0.24 -1.48 -13.39
CA ARG A 50 -0.53 -2.90 -13.15
C ARG A 50 -1.60 -3.44 -14.13
N SER A 51 -2.08 -2.60 -15.04
CA SER A 51 -3.08 -3.01 -16.03
C SER A 51 -2.46 -3.88 -17.11
N GLY A 52 -2.91 -5.14 -17.22
CA GLY A 52 -2.47 -6.09 -18.24
C GLY A 52 -3.05 -5.84 -19.65
N TRP A 53 -3.93 -4.86 -19.82
CA TRP A 53 -4.66 -4.59 -21.06
C TRP A 53 -4.04 -3.46 -21.92
N GLY A 54 -2.72 -3.27 -21.84
CA GLY A 54 -2.01 -2.25 -22.61
C GLY A 54 -2.12 -0.83 -22.08
N ASN A 55 -2.82 -0.62 -20.98
CA ASN A 55 -2.85 0.68 -20.31
C ASN A 55 -1.52 0.90 -19.58
N LYS A 56 -0.83 1.98 -19.92
CA LYS A 56 0.44 2.38 -19.31
C LYS A 56 0.28 3.36 -18.14
N ARG A 57 -0.96 3.76 -17.82
CA ARG A 57 -1.24 4.72 -16.74
C ARG A 57 -1.20 4.04 -15.38
N SER A 58 -0.60 4.72 -14.42
CA SER A 58 -0.53 4.29 -13.02
C SER A 58 -1.72 4.82 -12.20
N GLN A 59 -1.86 4.36 -10.96
CA GLN A 59 -2.83 4.95 -10.01
C GLN A 59 -2.53 6.43 -9.78
N ARG A 60 -1.25 6.82 -9.75
CA ARG A 60 -0.83 8.22 -9.57
C ARG A 60 -1.34 9.12 -10.70
N ASP A 61 -1.40 8.62 -11.92
CA ASP A 61 -1.93 9.40 -13.06
C ASP A 61 -3.43 9.70 -12.90
N ALA A 62 -4.17 8.84 -12.19
CA ALA A 62 -5.60 9.02 -11.93
C ALA A 62 -5.88 10.17 -10.95
N MET A 63 -4.89 10.60 -10.17
CA MET A 63 -5.03 11.73 -9.22
C MET A 63 -5.32 13.07 -9.91
N GLN A 64 -5.06 13.17 -11.20
CA GLN A 64 -5.44 14.34 -11.99
C GLN A 64 -6.96 14.43 -12.27
N LEU A 65 -7.66 13.30 -12.11
CA LEU A 65 -9.09 13.18 -12.41
C LEU A 65 -9.96 13.14 -11.15
N VAL A 66 -9.39 12.70 -10.03
CA VAL A 66 -10.10 12.50 -8.76
C VAL A 66 -9.29 13.15 -7.64
N PRO A 67 -9.89 14.06 -6.83
CA PRO A 67 -9.21 14.72 -5.72
C PRO A 67 -9.00 13.77 -4.52
N PHE A 68 -8.44 12.60 -4.78
CA PHE A 68 -8.31 11.52 -3.79
C PHE A 68 -7.41 11.92 -2.61
N MET A 69 -6.32 12.65 -2.88
CA MET A 69 -5.40 13.10 -1.83
C MET A 69 -6.05 14.17 -0.94
N GLU A 70 -6.86 15.03 -1.51
CA GLU A 70 -7.53 16.13 -0.81
C GLU A 70 -8.76 15.66 0.00
N GLU A 71 -9.48 14.64 -0.48
CA GLU A 71 -10.71 14.18 0.15
C GLU A 71 -10.53 12.97 1.07
N PHE A 72 -9.70 12.02 0.67
CA PHE A 72 -9.64 10.71 1.35
C PHE A 72 -8.29 10.41 1.99
N ASN A 73 -7.17 10.66 1.30
CA ASN A 73 -5.84 10.26 1.74
C ASN A 73 -5.11 11.40 2.45
N GLN A 74 -5.71 11.90 3.54
CA GLN A 74 -5.18 13.03 4.29
C GLN A 74 -4.56 12.59 5.61
N GLU A 75 -3.26 12.84 5.75
CA GLU A 75 -2.49 12.79 6.99
C GLU A 75 -2.01 14.21 7.30
N ARG A 76 -2.93 15.04 7.83
CA ARG A 76 -2.70 16.48 7.99
C ARG A 76 -1.80 16.78 9.19
N PHE A 77 -0.75 17.49 8.92
CA PHE A 77 0.23 17.94 9.91
C PHE A 77 0.37 19.46 9.87
N GLN A 78 0.01 20.12 10.96
CA GLN A 78 0.04 21.57 11.09
C GLN A 78 0.84 21.97 12.33
N VAL A 79 1.71 22.95 12.19
CA VAL A 79 2.42 23.56 13.34
C VAL A 79 2.37 25.08 13.20
N THR A 80 1.65 25.71 14.12
CA THR A 80 1.46 27.15 14.18
C THR A 80 2.46 27.80 15.15
N ASN A 81 2.59 29.13 15.08
CA ASN A 81 3.41 29.93 15.99
C ASN A 81 4.90 29.51 16.06
N LEU A 82 5.41 28.94 14.97
CA LEU A 82 6.85 28.78 14.75
C LEU A 82 7.48 30.14 14.46
N GLU A 83 8.72 30.35 14.89
CA GLU A 83 9.50 31.49 14.44
C GLU A 83 9.67 31.45 12.90
N LYS A 84 9.68 32.62 12.26
CA LYS A 84 9.84 32.68 10.80
C LYS A 84 11.16 32.07 10.39
N GLY A 85 11.14 31.13 9.42
CA GLY A 85 12.32 30.45 8.91
C GLY A 85 11.99 29.13 8.23
N MET A 86 13.05 28.41 7.88
CA MET A 86 12.98 27.06 7.30
C MET A 86 13.21 26.02 8.39
N TYR A 87 12.46 24.94 8.31
CA TYR A 87 12.50 23.83 9.26
C TYR A 87 12.70 22.51 8.54
N ARG A 88 13.70 21.77 8.98
CA ARG A 88 13.93 20.39 8.53
C ARG A 88 12.98 19.47 9.29
N LEU A 89 12.07 18.83 8.55
CA LEU A 89 11.22 17.76 9.07
C LEU A 89 11.95 16.42 8.94
N THR A 90 12.09 15.71 10.06
CA THR A 90 12.54 14.32 10.09
C THR A 90 11.55 13.46 10.86
N ILE A 91 11.35 12.22 10.39
CA ILE A 91 10.55 11.19 11.08
C ILE A 91 11.44 9.95 11.23
N ASP A 92 11.64 9.48 12.46
CA ASP A 92 12.56 8.38 12.83
C ASP A 92 13.99 8.59 12.29
N ASN A 93 14.47 9.82 12.33
CA ASN A 93 15.74 10.31 11.77
C ASN A 93 15.80 10.28 10.23
N GLN A 94 14.77 9.85 9.53
CA GLN A 94 14.69 9.95 8.08
C GLN A 94 14.31 11.39 7.68
N PHE A 95 15.07 11.98 6.78
CA PHE A 95 14.75 13.28 6.20
C PHE A 95 13.50 13.21 5.34
N ILE A 96 12.54 14.09 5.60
CA ILE A 96 11.28 14.16 4.84
C ILE A 96 11.32 15.36 3.88
N ASP A 97 11.43 16.58 4.43
CA ASP A 97 11.46 17.80 3.63
C ASP A 97 12.00 18.99 4.46
N ASN A 98 12.38 20.08 3.78
CA ASN A 98 12.57 21.39 4.39
C ASN A 98 11.31 22.24 4.12
N LEU A 99 10.64 22.66 5.18
CA LEU A 99 9.36 23.34 5.13
C LEU A 99 9.45 24.73 5.76
N SER A 100 8.89 25.74 5.12
CA SER A 100 8.80 27.05 5.74
C SER A 100 7.81 27.04 6.91
N SER A 101 8.02 27.93 7.89
CA SER A 101 7.06 28.14 9.00
C SER A 101 5.65 28.46 8.50
N GLU A 102 5.54 29.16 7.38
CA GLU A 102 4.25 29.47 6.74
C GLU A 102 3.58 28.21 6.18
N LYS A 103 4.32 27.35 5.45
CA LYS A 103 3.81 26.08 4.92
C LYS A 103 3.35 25.16 6.06
N LEU A 104 4.10 25.09 7.16
CA LEU A 104 3.73 24.33 8.34
C LEU A 104 2.49 24.91 9.04
N ALA A 105 2.36 26.24 9.11
CA ALA A 105 1.18 26.90 9.68
C ALA A 105 -0.08 26.70 8.85
N ASN A 106 0.05 26.60 7.50
CA ASN A 106 -1.07 26.27 6.61
C ASN A 106 -1.43 24.77 6.64
N GLY A 107 -0.52 23.93 7.16
CA GLY A 107 -0.66 22.49 7.21
C GLY A 107 -0.17 21.81 5.92
N VAL A 108 0.47 20.66 6.11
CA VAL A 108 0.94 19.77 5.04
C VAL A 108 0.25 18.41 5.14
N ASN A 109 0.09 17.74 4.02
CA ASN A 109 -0.40 16.36 4.00
C ASN A 109 0.80 15.40 3.96
N LEU A 110 1.08 14.69 5.07
CA LEU A 110 2.20 13.75 5.13
C LEU A 110 2.03 12.56 4.17
N ALA A 111 0.81 12.24 3.76
CA ALA A 111 0.55 11.21 2.75
C ALA A 111 1.07 11.57 1.35
N ASP A 112 1.44 12.84 1.09
CA ASP A 112 2.08 13.27 -0.14
C ASP A 112 3.59 12.94 -0.19
N TYR A 113 4.16 12.50 0.95
CA TYR A 113 5.59 12.22 1.09
C TYR A 113 5.88 10.72 1.14
N PRO A 114 6.24 10.09 -0.02
CA PRO A 114 6.51 8.65 -0.10
C PRO A 114 7.69 8.19 0.77
N ASN A 115 8.54 9.12 1.19
CA ASN A 115 9.68 8.86 2.07
C ASN A 115 9.32 8.89 3.57
N THR A 116 8.06 9.07 3.97
CA THR A 116 7.67 8.91 5.37
C THR A 116 7.66 7.45 5.78
N PRO A 117 8.08 7.09 7.02
CA PRO A 117 8.10 5.69 7.47
C PRO A 117 6.74 5.00 7.39
N GLN A 118 5.65 5.71 7.74
CA GLN A 118 4.28 5.18 7.65
C GLN A 118 3.83 4.94 6.21
N TYR A 119 4.20 5.80 5.27
CA TYR A 119 3.93 5.56 3.85
C TYR A 119 4.71 4.34 3.34
N GLN A 120 5.98 4.21 3.72
CA GLN A 120 6.80 3.06 3.36
C GLN A 120 6.28 1.76 3.97
N GLN A 121 5.74 1.82 5.19
CA GLN A 121 5.06 0.68 5.80
C GLN A 121 3.83 0.28 4.98
N ALA A 122 2.99 1.24 4.60
CA ALA A 122 1.82 1.01 3.76
C ALA A 122 2.19 0.43 2.37
N ALA A 123 3.24 0.95 1.74
CA ALA A 123 3.73 0.44 0.45
C ALA A 123 4.20 -1.03 0.53
N LYS A 124 4.89 -1.41 1.61
CA LYS A 124 5.26 -2.82 1.83
C LYS A 124 4.04 -3.74 1.93
N ILE A 125 2.97 -3.30 2.60
CA ILE A 125 1.71 -4.05 2.70
C ILE A 125 1.07 -4.17 1.32
N MET A 126 1.05 -3.11 0.53
CA MET A 126 0.55 -3.13 -0.84
C MET A 126 1.30 -4.17 -1.69
N TYR A 127 2.64 -4.16 -1.67
CA TYR A 127 3.45 -5.11 -2.45
C TYR A 127 3.24 -6.57 -2.00
N LEU A 128 3.13 -6.84 -0.70
CA LEU A 128 2.81 -8.18 -0.21
C LEU A 128 1.42 -8.64 -0.67
N ASN A 129 0.44 -7.72 -0.71
CA ASN A 129 -0.89 -8.05 -1.21
C ASN A 129 -0.91 -8.26 -2.74
N GLU A 130 -0.07 -7.59 -3.49
CA GLU A 130 0.13 -7.87 -4.93
C GLU A 130 0.70 -9.27 -5.16
N GLU A 131 1.74 -9.66 -4.41
CA GLU A 131 2.28 -11.02 -4.45
C GLU A 131 1.20 -12.06 -4.13
N ARG A 132 0.39 -11.81 -3.08
CA ARG A 132 -0.75 -12.67 -2.74
C ARG A 132 -1.74 -12.78 -3.91
N PHE A 133 -2.06 -11.68 -4.57
CA PHE A 133 -2.96 -11.64 -5.70
C PHE A 133 -2.42 -12.44 -6.90
N GLU A 134 -1.13 -12.36 -7.19
CA GLU A 134 -0.52 -13.13 -8.27
C GLU A 134 -0.56 -14.63 -8.02
N VAL A 135 -0.41 -15.06 -6.76
CA VAL A 135 -0.58 -16.48 -6.41
C VAL A 135 -2.05 -16.91 -6.50
N GLU A 136 -2.98 -16.09 -5.97
CA GLU A 136 -4.43 -16.34 -6.07
C GLU A 136 -4.89 -16.44 -7.53
N LYS A 137 -4.33 -15.62 -8.42
CA LYS A 137 -4.61 -15.66 -9.86
C LYS A 137 -4.36 -17.04 -10.45
N ARG A 138 -3.31 -17.75 -10.02
CA ARG A 138 -3.00 -19.11 -10.49
C ARG A 138 -4.14 -20.09 -10.17
N PHE A 139 -4.72 -19.99 -8.98
CA PHE A 139 -5.90 -20.78 -8.60
C PHE A 139 -7.14 -20.40 -9.43
N ARG A 140 -7.37 -19.13 -9.68
CA ARG A 140 -8.48 -18.67 -10.51
C ARG A 140 -8.38 -19.18 -11.95
N GLU A 141 -7.17 -19.13 -12.53
CA GLU A 141 -6.91 -19.63 -13.87
C GLU A 141 -7.12 -21.16 -13.97
N TYR A 142 -6.70 -21.91 -12.94
CA TYR A 142 -6.98 -23.34 -12.84
C TYR A 142 -8.50 -23.60 -12.78
N LEU A 143 -9.19 -22.98 -11.83
CA LEU A 143 -10.64 -23.16 -11.67
C LEU A 143 -11.42 -22.69 -12.90
N TRP A 144 -11.01 -21.60 -13.53
CA TRP A 144 -11.61 -21.14 -14.76
C TRP A 144 -11.49 -22.19 -15.87
N THR A 145 -10.34 -22.82 -16.02
CA THR A 145 -10.10 -23.90 -16.99
C THR A 145 -10.98 -25.11 -16.69
N GLU A 146 -11.07 -25.52 -15.42
CA GLU A 146 -11.92 -26.60 -14.98
C GLU A 146 -13.39 -26.38 -15.32
N TYR A 147 -13.94 -25.22 -14.93
CA TYR A 147 -15.37 -24.93 -15.10
C TYR A 147 -15.77 -24.51 -16.51
N SER A 148 -14.90 -23.84 -17.25
CA SER A 148 -15.21 -23.33 -18.60
C SER A 148 -15.00 -24.38 -19.69
N PHE A 149 -14.07 -25.32 -19.51
CA PHE A 149 -13.74 -26.33 -20.53
C PHE A 149 -13.99 -27.75 -20.06
N LEU A 150 -13.37 -28.19 -18.96
CA LEU A 150 -13.37 -29.60 -18.58
C LEU A 150 -14.70 -30.09 -18.01
N LYS A 151 -15.44 -29.23 -17.33
CA LYS A 151 -16.76 -29.60 -16.77
C LYS A 151 -17.72 -30.14 -17.83
N LYS A 152 -17.82 -29.50 -18.99
CA LYS A 152 -18.71 -29.90 -20.08
C LYS A 152 -18.26 -31.17 -20.79
N GLU A 153 -16.99 -31.52 -20.64
CA GLU A 153 -16.39 -32.75 -21.20
C GLU A 153 -16.46 -33.93 -20.19
N GLY A 154 -17.05 -33.74 -19.01
CA GLY A 154 -17.09 -34.73 -17.96
C GLY A 154 -15.75 -35.02 -17.28
N LEU A 155 -14.79 -34.07 -17.41
CA LEU A 155 -13.42 -34.18 -16.91
C LEU A 155 -13.13 -33.20 -15.76
N LEU A 156 -14.16 -32.70 -15.09
CA LEU A 156 -14.00 -31.75 -13.97
C LEU A 156 -13.11 -32.37 -12.89
N PHE A 157 -12.00 -31.69 -12.57
CA PHE A 157 -10.98 -32.12 -11.60
C PHE A 157 -10.40 -33.52 -11.87
N ALA A 158 -10.35 -33.94 -13.13
CA ALA A 158 -9.71 -35.19 -13.49
C ALA A 158 -8.20 -35.16 -13.24
N ASP A 159 -7.58 -33.98 -13.38
CA ASP A 159 -6.16 -33.75 -13.15
C ASP A 159 -5.25 -34.84 -13.78
N ASP A 160 -5.59 -35.28 -15.00
CA ASP A 160 -4.95 -36.39 -15.69
C ASP A 160 -4.58 -36.05 -17.16
N GLN A 161 -3.96 -37.02 -17.84
CA GLN A 161 -3.56 -36.87 -19.23
C GLN A 161 -4.75 -36.66 -20.18
N LYS A 162 -5.93 -37.22 -19.86
CA LYS A 162 -7.14 -37.07 -20.69
C LYS A 162 -7.61 -35.62 -20.67
N ALA A 163 -7.56 -34.97 -19.50
CA ALA A 163 -7.88 -33.56 -19.37
C ALA A 163 -6.90 -32.71 -20.20
N ILE A 164 -5.59 -32.99 -20.13
CA ILE A 164 -4.58 -32.30 -20.91
C ILE A 164 -4.84 -32.45 -22.41
N ASP A 165 -5.10 -33.66 -22.88
CA ASP A 165 -5.31 -33.93 -24.31
C ASP A 165 -6.58 -33.23 -24.80
N LYS A 166 -7.62 -33.19 -23.97
CA LYS A 166 -8.84 -32.46 -24.28
C LYS A 166 -8.62 -30.95 -24.37
N LEU A 167 -7.88 -30.37 -23.45
CA LEU A 167 -7.55 -28.95 -23.49
C LEU A 167 -6.73 -28.57 -24.74
N LYS A 168 -5.84 -29.45 -25.18
CA LYS A 168 -5.06 -29.22 -26.42
C LYS A 168 -5.94 -29.06 -27.67
N GLU A 169 -7.12 -29.68 -27.72
CA GLU A 169 -8.09 -29.48 -28.80
C GLU A 169 -8.68 -28.07 -28.85
N TYR A 170 -8.74 -27.39 -27.69
CA TYR A 170 -9.27 -26.03 -27.54
C TYR A 170 -8.19 -24.95 -27.71
N LEU A 171 -6.93 -25.23 -27.41
CA LEU A 171 -5.83 -24.25 -27.45
C LEU A 171 -5.74 -23.45 -28.76
N PRO A 172 -5.91 -24.04 -29.97
CA PRO A 172 -5.85 -23.27 -31.21
C PRO A 172 -7.01 -22.28 -31.36
N LYS A 173 -8.14 -22.52 -30.68
CA LYS A 173 -9.40 -21.82 -30.85
C LYS A 173 -9.67 -20.77 -29.77
N ASP A 174 -9.00 -20.86 -28.63
CA ASP A 174 -9.25 -20.01 -27.47
C ASP A 174 -8.00 -19.34 -26.93
N GLY A 175 -7.97 -18.00 -27.03
CA GLY A 175 -6.85 -17.17 -26.58
C GLY A 175 -6.70 -17.10 -25.06
N PHE A 176 -7.80 -17.13 -24.34
CA PHE A 176 -7.77 -17.10 -22.87
C PHE A 176 -7.26 -18.42 -22.32
N LEU A 177 -7.68 -19.54 -22.91
CA LEU A 177 -7.16 -20.84 -22.53
C LEU A 177 -5.63 -20.91 -22.75
N ARG A 178 -5.12 -20.37 -23.88
CA ARG A 178 -3.66 -20.30 -24.08
C ARG A 178 -2.92 -19.55 -22.97
N MET A 179 -3.54 -18.50 -22.42
CA MET A 179 -2.94 -17.72 -21.34
C MET A 179 -2.97 -18.46 -19.98
N SER A 180 -4.00 -19.26 -19.73
CA SER A 180 -4.18 -19.99 -18.48
C SER A 180 -3.59 -21.41 -18.47
N TYR A 181 -3.29 -21.96 -19.65
CA TYR A 181 -2.89 -23.36 -19.81
C TYR A 181 -1.63 -23.75 -19.01
N ASP A 182 -0.62 -22.89 -19.00
CA ASP A 182 0.61 -23.14 -18.22
C ASP A 182 0.33 -23.21 -16.70
N TRP A 183 -0.59 -22.38 -16.22
CA TRP A 183 -1.04 -22.45 -14.83
C TRP A 183 -1.85 -23.70 -14.54
N TYR A 184 -2.69 -24.14 -15.50
CA TYR A 184 -3.45 -25.37 -15.36
C TYR A 184 -2.50 -26.58 -15.25
N ILE A 185 -1.51 -26.71 -16.13
CA ILE A 185 -0.56 -27.82 -16.10
C ILE A 185 0.20 -27.92 -14.76
N LYS A 186 0.50 -26.80 -14.14
CA LYS A 186 1.11 -26.77 -12.82
C LYS A 186 0.11 -27.10 -11.72
N ALA A 187 -1.06 -26.49 -11.78
CA ALA A 187 -2.07 -26.57 -10.74
C ALA A 187 -2.80 -27.91 -10.70
N MET A 188 -2.81 -28.68 -11.78
CA MET A 188 -3.35 -30.06 -11.76
C MET A 188 -2.59 -30.96 -10.78
N ASN A 189 -1.38 -30.60 -10.36
CA ASN A 189 -0.61 -31.31 -9.35
C ASN A 189 -0.99 -30.80 -7.94
N PRO A 190 -1.58 -31.63 -7.07
CA PRO A 190 -2.02 -31.22 -5.73
C PRO A 190 -0.89 -30.62 -4.88
N GLU A 191 0.31 -31.15 -4.98
CA GLU A 191 1.50 -30.67 -4.25
C GLU A 191 1.85 -29.23 -4.61
N ILE A 192 1.68 -28.85 -5.86
CA ILE A 192 1.91 -27.46 -6.32
C ILE A 192 0.84 -26.54 -5.74
N ARG A 193 -0.42 -26.97 -5.74
CA ARG A 193 -1.51 -26.20 -5.09
C ARG A 193 -1.26 -26.01 -3.60
N GLU A 194 -0.77 -27.04 -2.92
CA GLU A 194 -0.43 -26.95 -1.50
C GLU A 194 0.69 -25.94 -1.24
N VAL A 195 1.77 -25.98 -2.02
CA VAL A 195 2.88 -24.99 -1.92
C VAL A 195 2.37 -23.58 -2.13
N TRP A 196 1.51 -23.34 -3.13
CA TRP A 196 0.94 -22.02 -3.39
C TRP A 196 0.03 -21.57 -2.23
N SER A 197 -0.78 -22.49 -1.70
CA SER A 197 -1.64 -22.19 -0.54
C SER A 197 -0.84 -21.80 0.69
N ASN A 198 0.22 -22.52 1.00
CA ASN A 198 1.12 -22.22 2.12
C ASN A 198 1.84 -20.88 1.92
N TYR A 199 2.24 -20.56 0.69
CA TYR A 199 2.85 -19.26 0.38
C TYR A 199 1.83 -18.11 0.57
N MET A 200 0.60 -18.23 0.06
CA MET A 200 -0.45 -17.24 0.31
C MET A 200 -0.71 -17.03 1.81
N LYS A 201 -0.76 -18.11 2.59
CA LYS A 201 -0.93 -18.04 4.04
C LYS A 201 0.20 -17.25 4.70
N SER A 202 1.45 -17.53 4.33
CA SER A 202 2.63 -16.80 4.82
C SER A 202 2.57 -15.30 4.49
N LEU A 203 2.13 -14.94 3.27
CA LEU A 203 1.94 -13.55 2.86
C LEU A 203 0.87 -12.86 3.72
N VAL A 204 -0.28 -13.50 3.93
CA VAL A 204 -1.36 -12.99 4.78
C VAL A 204 -0.89 -12.78 6.23
N GLU A 205 -0.21 -13.76 6.81
CA GLU A 205 0.34 -13.67 8.16
C GLU A 205 1.33 -12.50 8.28
N THR A 206 2.19 -12.30 7.26
CA THR A 206 3.13 -11.19 7.21
C THR A 206 2.41 -9.84 7.11
N ILE A 207 1.38 -9.72 6.26
CA ILE A 207 0.56 -8.52 6.15
C ILE A 207 -0.06 -8.17 7.51
N TYR A 208 -0.70 -9.12 8.17
CA TYR A 208 -1.34 -8.89 9.48
C TYR A 208 -0.34 -8.57 10.60
N LYS A 209 0.90 -9.02 10.48
CA LYS A 209 1.97 -8.67 11.41
C LYS A 209 2.42 -7.22 11.27
N ILE A 210 2.49 -6.71 10.04
CA ILE A 210 3.05 -5.38 9.76
C ILE A 210 2.01 -4.29 9.47
N ASN A 211 0.71 -4.60 9.42
CA ASN A 211 -0.33 -3.63 9.10
C ASN A 211 -0.74 -2.72 10.28
N LYS A 212 -0.16 -2.93 11.45
CA LYS A 212 -0.43 -2.11 12.63
C LYS A 212 0.45 -0.86 12.60
N PRO A 213 -0.15 0.35 12.65
CA PRO A 213 0.62 1.57 12.80
C PRO A 213 1.51 1.54 14.03
N VAL A 214 2.68 2.16 13.93
CA VAL A 214 3.66 2.25 15.01
C VAL A 214 3.92 3.70 15.38
N THR A 215 4.44 3.93 16.59
CA THR A 215 4.82 5.27 17.03
C THR A 215 6.09 5.72 16.35
N HIS A 216 6.06 6.90 15.74
CA HIS A 216 7.19 7.54 15.07
C HIS A 216 7.67 8.75 15.87
N LYS A 217 8.97 9.00 15.83
CA LYS A 217 9.57 10.19 16.44
C LYS A 217 9.68 11.30 15.39
N VAL A 218 8.92 12.37 15.57
CA VAL A 218 8.92 13.54 14.70
C VAL A 218 9.84 14.62 15.27
N ARG A 219 10.63 15.24 14.39
CA ARG A 219 11.47 16.41 14.73
C ARG A 219 11.32 17.47 13.66
N LEU A 220 11.14 18.70 14.12
CA LEU A 220 11.29 19.92 13.34
C LEU A 220 12.48 20.68 13.89
N VAL A 221 13.52 20.84 13.08
CA VAL A 221 14.75 21.54 13.45
C VAL A 221 14.89 22.77 12.55
N ARG A 222 15.01 23.96 13.15
CA ARG A 222 15.23 25.18 12.39
C ARG A 222 16.59 25.12 11.71
N VAL A 223 16.64 25.41 10.41
CA VAL A 223 17.86 25.35 9.60
C VAL A 223 18.31 26.71 9.07
N GLU A 224 17.39 27.68 9.02
CA GLU A 224 17.63 29.10 8.63
C GLU A 224 16.60 30.01 9.30
#